data_2c1117896affee9ef0c7bde28692c38d
#
_entry.id   2c1117896affee9ef0c7bde28692c38d
#
_cell.length_a   1.000
_cell.length_b   1.000
_cell.length_c   1.000
_cell.angle_alpha   90.00
_cell.angle_beta   90.00
_cell.angle_gamma   90.00
#
_symmetry.space_group_name_H-M   'P 1'
#
loop_
_entity.id
_entity.type
_entity.pdbx_description
1 polymer ?
#
loop_
_entity_poly.entity_id
_entity_poly.type
_entity_poly.pdbx_seq_one_letter_code
_entity_poly.pdbx_strand_id
1 'polypeptide(L)'
;MLGSQSSGKSSVLENIVGRDFLPRGTGIVTRRPLILQLINRMPESGEVGEPTGQTNPHEWGEFLHLPGEKFHDFQRIRDEIVRDTELKTGKNAGISAQPINLRIYSPHVLTLTLVDLPGLTKNPVGDQPKDIERQIRDMLLKYISKPNAIILAVTAANTDLANSDGLKLASEVDIDGSRTVGVLTKVDLMDEGTDVVDILAGRVIPLRLGYV
;
A
#
# COMPACT_ATOMS: atom_id res chain seq x y z
N MET A 1 -5.37 0.48 -0.49
CA MET A 1 -4.81 0.08 -1.80
C MET A 1 -5.14 -1.38 -2.05
N LEU A 2 -5.63 -1.71 -3.23
CA LEU A 2 -5.97 -3.06 -3.70
C LEU A 2 -5.04 -3.49 -4.83
N GLY A 3 -4.85 -4.79 -5.00
CA GLY A 3 -4.14 -5.39 -6.12
C GLY A 3 -3.60 -6.75 -5.74
N SER A 4 -3.29 -7.54 -6.75
CA SER A 4 -2.67 -8.86 -6.58
C SER A 4 -1.28 -8.74 -5.94
N GLN A 5 -0.77 -9.88 -5.49
CA GLN A 5 0.61 -9.96 -5.04
C GLN A 5 1.56 -9.49 -6.15
N SER A 6 2.59 -8.75 -5.81
CA SER A 6 3.58 -8.19 -6.75
C SER A 6 3.04 -7.20 -7.80
N SER A 7 1.83 -6.66 -7.65
CA SER A 7 1.29 -5.63 -8.55
C SER A 7 1.94 -4.25 -8.40
N GLY A 8 2.86 -4.06 -7.46
CA GLY A 8 3.55 -2.78 -7.25
C GLY A 8 2.94 -1.86 -6.18
N LYS A 9 1.99 -2.35 -5.35
CA LYS A 9 1.33 -1.55 -4.29
C LYS A 9 2.34 -0.84 -3.38
N SER A 10 3.30 -1.57 -2.84
CA SER A 10 4.31 -1.01 -1.94
C SER A 10 5.15 0.07 -2.62
N SER A 11 5.51 -0.12 -3.88
CA SER A 11 6.26 0.90 -4.64
C SER A 11 5.43 2.18 -4.87
N VAL A 12 4.13 2.05 -5.14
CA VAL A 12 3.23 3.21 -5.25
C VAL A 12 3.16 3.96 -3.93
N LEU A 13 3.03 3.24 -2.81
CA LEU A 13 2.99 3.85 -1.48
C LEU A 13 4.30 4.58 -1.16
N GLU A 14 5.43 3.94 -1.39
CA GLU A 14 6.77 4.52 -1.15
C GLU A 14 7.02 5.75 -2.03
N ASN A 15 6.51 5.77 -3.28
CA ASN A 15 6.55 6.95 -4.13
C ASN A 15 5.73 8.13 -3.56
N ILE A 16 4.54 7.86 -2.99
CA ILE A 16 3.72 8.92 -2.38
C ILE A 16 4.43 9.51 -1.13
N VAL A 17 5.13 8.68 -0.38
CA VAL A 17 5.89 9.10 0.82
C VAL A 17 7.24 9.72 0.45
N GLY A 18 7.82 9.34 -0.69
CA GLY A 18 9.16 9.74 -1.11
C GLY A 18 10.29 9.03 -0.37
N ARG A 19 10.01 7.93 0.32
CA ARG A 19 10.97 7.16 1.13
C ARG A 19 10.70 5.67 1.02
N ASP A 20 11.78 4.88 0.98
CA ASP A 20 11.76 3.42 1.05
C ASP A 20 11.69 2.97 2.52
N PHE A 21 10.58 2.38 2.93
CA PHE A 21 10.40 1.94 4.33
C PHE A 21 9.56 0.68 4.48
N LEU A 22 9.02 0.17 3.38
CA LEU A 22 8.20 -1.05 3.44
C LEU A 22 9.08 -2.30 3.34
N PRO A 23 8.70 -3.38 4.03
CA PRO A 23 9.36 -4.67 3.88
C PRO A 23 9.29 -5.16 2.43
N ARG A 24 10.38 -5.77 1.96
CA ARG A 24 10.46 -6.42 0.64
C ARG A 24 10.84 -7.88 0.82
N GLY A 25 10.34 -8.75 -0.04
CA GLY A 25 10.65 -10.18 0.03
C GLY A 25 9.81 -11.02 -0.91
N THR A 26 10.01 -12.33 -0.83
CA THR A 26 9.21 -13.34 -1.56
C THR A 26 7.96 -13.72 -0.76
N GLY A 27 6.87 -14.07 -1.43
CA GLY A 27 5.61 -14.45 -0.80
C GLY A 27 4.76 -13.25 -0.36
N ILE A 28 3.85 -13.45 0.61
CA ILE A 28 3.01 -12.38 1.16
C ILE A 28 3.85 -11.54 2.14
N VAL A 29 4.38 -10.42 1.67
CA VAL A 29 5.21 -9.51 2.47
C VAL A 29 4.34 -8.67 3.41
N THR A 30 3.25 -8.07 2.89
CA THR A 30 2.28 -7.35 3.69
C THR A 30 1.26 -8.33 4.26
N ARG A 31 1.44 -8.72 5.52
CA ARG A 31 0.62 -9.75 6.21
C ARG A 31 -0.41 -9.15 7.16
N ARG A 32 -0.42 -7.84 7.30
CA ARG A 32 -1.33 -7.06 8.14
C ARG A 32 -1.69 -5.75 7.43
N PRO A 33 -2.87 -5.18 7.66
CA PRO A 33 -3.14 -3.82 7.19
C PRO A 33 -2.14 -2.83 7.82
N LEU A 34 -1.55 -1.97 7.00
CA LEU A 34 -0.76 -0.83 7.46
C LEU A 34 -1.58 0.43 7.27
N ILE A 35 -1.99 1.06 8.35
CA ILE A 35 -2.65 2.38 8.36
C ILE A 35 -1.55 3.42 8.51
N LEU A 36 -1.28 4.13 7.44
CA LEU A 36 -0.24 5.14 7.33
C LEU A 36 -0.89 6.53 7.33
N GLN A 37 -0.62 7.31 8.35
CA GLN A 37 -1.03 8.71 8.44
C GLN A 37 0.17 9.59 8.09
N LEU A 38 0.12 10.24 6.94
CA LEU A 38 1.08 11.25 6.52
C LEU A 38 0.65 12.60 7.09
N ILE A 39 1.56 13.31 7.72
CA ILE A 39 1.30 14.60 8.36
C ILE A 39 2.34 15.59 7.83
N ASN A 40 1.88 16.55 7.04
CA ASN A 40 2.74 17.65 6.63
C ASN A 40 3.06 18.51 7.87
N ARG A 41 4.34 18.61 8.18
CA ARG A 41 4.83 19.45 9.27
C ARG A 41 6.05 20.24 8.78
N MET A 42 5.88 21.53 8.70
CA MET A 42 7.01 22.43 8.44
C MET A 42 7.90 22.53 9.68
N PRO A 43 9.24 22.63 9.52
CA PRO A 43 10.15 22.91 10.61
C PRO A 43 9.78 24.22 11.33
N GLU A 44 9.83 24.23 12.65
CA GLU A 44 9.62 25.47 13.41
C GLU A 44 10.85 26.37 13.27
N SER A 45 10.64 27.70 13.32
CA SER A 45 11.73 28.69 13.24
C SER A 45 12.65 28.49 14.43
N GLY A 46 13.85 27.93 14.22
CA GLY A 46 14.83 27.62 15.26
C GLY A 46 15.16 26.12 15.42
N GLU A 47 14.46 25.23 14.76
CA GLU A 47 14.89 23.83 14.64
C GLU A 47 16.13 23.78 13.72
N VAL A 48 17.32 23.83 14.35
CA VAL A 48 18.61 23.75 13.63
C VAL A 48 18.99 22.28 13.51
N GLY A 49 18.88 21.73 12.33
CA GLY A 49 19.39 20.41 12.01
C GLY A 49 19.57 20.29 10.51
N GLU A 50 20.80 20.25 10.05
CA GLU A 50 21.08 19.90 8.66
C GLU A 50 20.91 18.38 8.45
N PRO A 51 20.37 17.96 7.29
CA PRO A 51 20.31 16.53 6.98
C PRO A 51 21.72 15.93 6.98
N THR A 52 21.97 14.98 7.87
CA THR A 52 23.23 14.24 7.91
C THR A 52 23.02 12.84 7.33
N GLY A 53 23.50 12.61 6.13
CA GLY A 53 23.40 11.33 5.45
C GLY A 53 21.96 10.92 5.13
N GLN A 54 21.51 9.75 5.62
CA GLN A 54 20.17 9.21 5.35
C GLN A 54 19.08 9.70 6.34
N THR A 55 19.45 10.46 7.37
CA THR A 55 18.52 10.95 8.40
C THR A 55 18.26 12.43 8.23
N ASN A 56 16.97 12.79 8.11
CA ASN A 56 16.51 14.16 8.15
C ASN A 56 15.87 14.42 9.52
N PRO A 57 16.36 15.38 10.33
CA PRO A 57 15.79 15.64 11.66
C PRO A 57 14.34 16.13 11.60
N HIS A 58 13.90 16.65 10.45
CA HIS A 58 12.54 17.14 10.23
C HIS A 58 11.58 16.04 9.72
N GLU A 59 12.07 14.81 9.55
CA GLU A 59 11.27 13.66 9.15
C GLU A 59 11.40 12.53 10.16
N TRP A 60 10.28 11.98 10.59
CA TRP A 60 10.27 10.81 11.48
C TRP A 60 8.95 10.05 11.39
N GLY A 61 9.01 8.79 11.79
CA GLY A 61 7.84 7.94 11.99
C GLY A 61 7.54 7.71 13.48
N GLU A 62 6.28 7.51 13.81
CA GLU A 62 5.82 7.13 15.15
C GLU A 62 4.81 5.98 15.02
N PHE A 63 5.04 4.91 15.77
CA PHE A 63 4.10 3.79 15.86
C PHE A 63 3.15 3.96 17.04
N LEU A 64 1.87 3.65 16.83
CA LEU A 64 0.88 3.73 17.90
C LEU A 64 1.17 2.76 19.07
N HIS A 65 1.81 1.62 18.78
CA HIS A 65 2.18 0.63 19.80
C HIS A 65 3.51 0.93 20.53
N LEU A 66 4.25 1.96 20.08
CA LEU A 66 5.48 2.47 20.70
C LEU A 66 5.33 3.99 20.95
N PRO A 67 4.45 4.40 21.87
CA PRO A 67 4.14 5.81 22.06
C PRO A 67 5.36 6.59 22.52
N GLY A 68 5.61 7.74 21.90
CA GLY A 68 6.72 8.64 22.23
C GLY A 68 8.07 8.28 21.61
N GLU A 69 8.19 7.14 20.92
CA GLU A 69 9.42 6.79 20.19
C GLU A 69 9.37 7.35 18.77
N LYS A 70 10.37 8.19 18.43
CA LYS A 70 10.55 8.77 17.10
C LYS A 70 11.60 8.00 16.30
N PHE A 71 11.24 7.59 15.11
CA PHE A 71 12.08 6.87 14.17
C PHE A 71 12.51 7.81 13.04
N HIS A 72 13.71 8.39 13.13
CA HIS A 72 14.28 9.24 12.07
C HIS A 72 14.92 8.42 10.94
N ASP A 73 15.25 7.17 11.22
CA ASP A 73 15.78 6.22 10.24
C ASP A 73 14.64 5.34 9.70
N PHE A 74 14.36 5.47 8.41
CA PHE A 74 13.30 4.72 7.73
C PHE A 74 13.62 3.21 7.62
N GLN A 75 14.90 2.83 7.70
CA GLN A 75 15.26 1.42 7.82
C GLN A 75 14.77 0.81 9.13
N ARG A 76 14.89 1.55 10.24
CA ARG A 76 14.35 1.12 11.53
C ARG A 76 12.82 1.05 11.54
N ILE A 77 12.13 1.89 10.75
CA ILE A 77 10.67 1.78 10.55
C ILE A 77 10.36 0.45 9.86
N ARG A 78 11.11 0.08 8.82
CA ARG A 78 10.96 -1.21 8.13
C ARG A 78 11.16 -2.39 9.08
N ASP A 79 12.22 -2.36 9.86
CA ASP A 79 12.55 -3.43 10.80
C ASP A 79 11.45 -3.58 11.86
N GLU A 80 10.88 -2.48 12.32
CA GLU A 80 9.78 -2.50 13.29
C GLU A 80 8.47 -3.06 12.68
N ILE A 81 8.15 -2.72 11.42
CA ILE A 81 7.01 -3.31 10.72
C ILE A 81 7.16 -4.84 10.63
N VAL A 82 8.35 -5.32 10.32
CA VAL A 82 8.66 -6.76 10.26
C VAL A 82 8.49 -7.38 11.65
N ARG A 83 9.14 -6.79 12.66
CA ARG A 83 9.13 -7.27 14.04
C ARG A 83 7.71 -7.39 14.62
N ASP A 84 6.90 -6.32 14.52
CA ASP A 84 5.52 -6.33 15.04
C ASP A 84 4.61 -7.26 14.24
N THR A 85 4.88 -7.40 12.93
CA THR A 85 4.16 -8.38 12.10
C THR A 85 4.43 -9.81 12.57
N GLU A 86 5.70 -10.18 12.77
CA GLU A 86 6.08 -11.52 13.21
C GLU A 86 5.56 -11.85 14.61
N LEU A 87 5.55 -10.88 15.52
CA LEU A 87 4.98 -11.02 16.86
C LEU A 87 3.48 -11.37 16.83
N LYS A 88 2.74 -10.82 15.87
CA LYS A 88 1.28 -10.97 15.78
C LYS A 88 0.83 -12.11 14.88
N THR A 89 1.61 -12.47 13.86
CA THR A 89 1.26 -13.51 12.88
C THR A 89 2.06 -14.79 13.07
N GLY A 90 3.09 -14.77 13.93
CA GLY A 90 4.08 -15.84 14.03
C GLY A 90 5.03 -15.85 12.84
N LYS A 91 6.03 -16.75 12.90
CA LYS A 91 7.00 -16.94 11.80
C LYS A 91 6.38 -17.62 10.57
N ASN A 92 5.20 -18.22 10.73
CA ASN A 92 4.45 -18.85 9.64
C ASN A 92 3.81 -17.76 8.77
N ALA A 93 3.55 -18.10 7.51
CA ALA A 93 3.01 -17.17 6.50
C ALA A 93 1.54 -16.75 6.70
N GLY A 94 1.04 -16.77 7.96
CA GLY A 94 -0.31 -16.33 8.34
C GLY A 94 -0.50 -14.82 8.21
N ILE A 95 -1.76 -14.39 8.17
CA ILE A 95 -2.16 -12.98 8.17
C ILE A 95 -2.89 -12.62 9.46
N SER A 96 -2.94 -11.32 9.77
CA SER A 96 -3.70 -10.81 10.91
C SER A 96 -4.51 -9.57 10.48
N ALA A 97 -5.77 -9.51 10.91
CA ALA A 97 -6.62 -8.36 10.68
C ALA A 97 -6.30 -7.15 11.59
N GLN A 98 -5.42 -7.32 12.58
CA GLN A 98 -5.00 -6.24 13.46
C GLN A 98 -4.05 -5.30 12.72
N PRO A 99 -4.40 -4.02 12.52
CA PRO A 99 -3.57 -3.10 11.74
C PRO A 99 -2.31 -2.69 12.50
N ILE A 100 -1.28 -2.34 11.73
CA ILE A 100 -0.16 -1.51 12.19
C ILE A 100 -0.55 -0.06 11.93
N ASN A 101 -0.43 0.81 12.94
CA ASN A 101 -0.67 2.24 12.79
C ASN A 101 0.67 2.97 12.86
N LEU A 102 1.02 3.63 11.76
CA LEU A 102 2.24 4.41 11.59
C LEU A 102 1.88 5.84 11.19
N ARG A 103 2.45 6.82 11.87
CA ARG A 103 2.42 8.24 11.48
C ARG A 103 3.76 8.63 10.93
N ILE A 104 3.78 9.30 9.78
CA ILE A 104 5.01 9.89 9.22
C ILE A 104 4.82 11.40 9.18
N TYR A 105 5.72 12.10 9.82
CA TYR A 105 5.83 13.56 9.83
C TYR A 105 6.94 13.97 8.87
N SER A 106 6.62 14.84 7.91
CA SER A 106 7.57 15.35 6.92
C SER A 106 7.04 16.66 6.31
N PRO A 107 7.90 17.62 5.99
CA PRO A 107 7.51 18.82 5.24
C PRO A 107 7.21 18.52 3.76
N HIS A 108 7.56 17.34 3.28
CA HIS A 108 7.47 16.96 1.86
C HIS A 108 6.27 16.08 1.52
N VAL A 109 5.48 15.66 2.52
CA VAL A 109 4.29 14.82 2.30
C VAL A 109 3.01 15.64 2.33
N LEU A 110 1.97 15.15 1.69
CA LEU A 110 0.60 15.66 1.86
C LEU A 110 0.01 15.10 3.16
N THR A 111 -0.86 15.86 3.82
CA THR A 111 -1.64 15.32 4.96
C THR A 111 -2.70 14.38 4.41
N LEU A 112 -2.47 13.08 4.56
CA LEU A 112 -3.24 12.03 3.93
C LEU A 112 -3.17 10.74 4.75
N THR A 113 -4.27 10.00 4.82
CA THR A 113 -4.28 8.64 5.38
C THR A 113 -4.33 7.62 4.26
N LEU A 114 -3.35 6.74 4.22
CA LEU A 114 -3.24 5.62 3.30
C LEU A 114 -3.42 4.31 4.06
N VAL A 115 -4.03 3.32 3.41
CA VAL A 115 -4.12 1.97 3.97
C VAL A 115 -3.52 1.01 2.97
N ASP A 116 -2.37 0.42 3.32
CA ASP A 116 -1.81 -0.70 2.57
C ASP A 116 -2.40 -2.00 3.09
N LEU A 117 -2.82 -2.85 2.17
CA LEU A 117 -3.52 -4.08 2.45
C LEU A 117 -2.76 -5.26 1.85
N PRO A 118 -2.88 -6.47 2.44
CA PRO A 118 -2.32 -7.67 1.85
C PRO A 118 -2.70 -7.83 0.37
N GLY A 119 -1.78 -8.33 -0.44
CA GLY A 119 -2.05 -8.62 -1.85
C GLY A 119 -3.04 -9.77 -1.99
N LEU A 120 -3.96 -9.64 -2.95
CA LEU A 120 -4.84 -10.74 -3.33
C LEU A 120 -4.00 -11.92 -3.80
N THR A 121 -4.31 -13.10 -3.29
CA THR A 121 -3.72 -14.38 -3.69
C THR A 121 -4.82 -15.41 -3.87
N LYS A 122 -4.65 -16.29 -4.84
CA LYS A 122 -5.64 -17.35 -5.16
C LYS A 122 -5.26 -18.69 -4.53
N ASN A 123 -3.98 -18.90 -4.34
CA ASN A 123 -3.46 -20.17 -3.87
C ASN A 123 -2.63 -19.99 -2.59
N PRO A 124 -2.83 -20.83 -1.58
CA PRO A 124 -1.94 -20.86 -0.44
C PRO A 124 -0.55 -21.34 -0.88
N VAL A 125 0.51 -20.77 -0.31
CA VAL A 125 1.91 -21.12 -0.57
C VAL A 125 2.56 -21.57 0.73
N GLY A 126 3.20 -22.74 0.72
CA GLY A 126 3.86 -23.31 1.90
C GLY A 126 2.86 -23.58 3.05
N ASP A 127 3.19 -23.10 4.23
CA ASP A 127 2.40 -23.33 5.47
C ASP A 127 1.20 -22.38 5.64
N GLN A 128 0.79 -21.67 4.58
CA GLN A 128 -0.37 -20.78 4.64
C GLN A 128 -1.68 -21.55 4.87
N PRO A 129 -2.65 -20.97 5.60
CA PRO A 129 -3.97 -21.55 5.76
C PRO A 129 -4.63 -21.81 4.40
N LYS A 130 -5.34 -22.91 4.27
CA LYS A 130 -6.06 -23.26 3.02
C LYS A 130 -7.11 -22.23 2.61
N ASP A 131 -7.62 -21.45 3.57
CA ASP A 131 -8.63 -20.43 3.38
C ASP A 131 -8.03 -19.00 3.33
N ILE A 132 -6.72 -18.88 3.07
CA ILE A 132 -5.98 -17.60 3.03
C ILE A 132 -6.62 -16.58 2.08
N GLU A 133 -7.09 -17.02 0.91
CA GLU A 133 -7.78 -16.19 -0.08
C GLU A 133 -9.01 -15.52 0.54
N ARG A 134 -9.86 -16.30 1.20
CA ARG A 134 -11.08 -15.81 1.87
C ARG A 134 -10.73 -14.83 2.99
N GLN A 135 -9.74 -15.17 3.84
CA GLN A 135 -9.31 -14.31 4.93
C GLN A 135 -8.83 -12.95 4.42
N ILE A 136 -8.02 -12.94 3.35
CA ILE A 136 -7.55 -11.69 2.71
C ILE A 136 -8.74 -10.92 2.16
N ARG A 137 -9.61 -11.56 1.38
CA ARG A 137 -10.78 -10.93 0.78
C ARG A 137 -11.69 -10.28 1.83
N ASP A 138 -12.02 -11.00 2.90
CA ASP A 138 -12.85 -10.49 3.99
C ASP A 138 -12.20 -9.29 4.69
N MET A 139 -10.87 -9.33 4.86
CA MET A 139 -10.09 -8.22 5.40
C MET A 139 -10.15 -7.00 4.48
N LEU A 140 -9.95 -7.17 3.18
CA LEU A 140 -9.98 -6.09 2.18
C LEU A 140 -11.36 -5.42 2.18
N LEU A 141 -12.43 -6.19 2.15
CA LEU A 141 -13.81 -5.70 2.14
C LEU A 141 -14.11 -4.79 3.34
N LYS A 142 -13.58 -5.07 4.53
CA LYS A 142 -13.76 -4.20 5.72
C LYS A 142 -13.28 -2.76 5.49
N TYR A 143 -12.25 -2.57 4.66
CA TYR A 143 -11.70 -1.26 4.37
C TYR A 143 -12.38 -0.59 3.18
N ILE A 144 -12.57 -1.33 2.09
CA ILE A 144 -13.05 -0.75 0.82
C ILE A 144 -14.57 -0.55 0.77
N SER A 145 -15.35 -1.23 1.63
CA SER A 145 -16.80 -1.02 1.73
C SER A 145 -17.16 0.31 2.39
N LYS A 146 -16.20 1.01 3.01
CA LYS A 146 -16.45 2.33 3.60
C LYS A 146 -16.71 3.37 2.51
N PRO A 147 -17.85 4.08 2.53
CA PRO A 147 -18.24 4.98 1.46
C PRO A 147 -17.32 6.20 1.30
N ASN A 148 -16.59 6.57 2.35
CA ASN A 148 -15.62 7.67 2.35
C ASN A 148 -14.18 7.22 2.03
N ALA A 149 -13.98 5.96 1.61
CA ALA A 149 -12.67 5.46 1.24
C ALA A 149 -12.51 5.48 -0.29
N ILE A 150 -11.47 6.16 -0.78
CA ILE A 150 -11.03 6.05 -2.17
C ILE A 150 -10.24 4.75 -2.32
N ILE A 151 -10.52 4.02 -3.38
CA ILE A 151 -9.89 2.74 -3.71
C ILE A 151 -8.81 2.99 -4.76
N LEU A 152 -7.56 2.68 -4.44
CA LEU A 152 -6.48 2.60 -5.43
C LEU A 152 -6.36 1.15 -5.88
N ALA A 153 -6.83 0.85 -7.10
CA ALA A 153 -6.75 -0.47 -7.70
C ALA A 153 -5.46 -0.59 -8.52
N VAL A 154 -4.43 -1.21 -7.94
CA VAL A 154 -3.10 -1.29 -8.52
C VAL A 154 -2.95 -2.55 -9.36
N THR A 155 -2.66 -2.38 -10.64
CA THR A 155 -2.51 -3.45 -11.64
C THR A 155 -1.21 -3.27 -12.40
N ALA A 156 -0.46 -4.35 -12.62
CA ALA A 156 0.71 -4.30 -13.49
C ALA A 156 0.24 -4.18 -14.96
N ALA A 157 0.79 -3.23 -15.71
CA ALA A 157 0.35 -2.90 -17.07
C ALA A 157 0.60 -4.03 -18.09
N ASN A 158 1.54 -4.93 -17.79
CA ASN A 158 1.80 -6.13 -18.60
C ASN A 158 0.83 -7.29 -18.34
N THR A 159 -0.26 -7.04 -17.61
CA THR A 159 -1.34 -8.02 -17.39
C THR A 159 -2.64 -7.51 -17.98
N ASP A 160 -3.46 -8.41 -18.52
CA ASP A 160 -4.80 -8.04 -19.01
C ASP A 160 -5.62 -7.42 -17.87
N LEU A 161 -6.09 -6.19 -18.10
CA LEU A 161 -6.88 -5.43 -17.14
C LEU A 161 -8.17 -6.15 -16.72
N ALA A 162 -8.78 -6.91 -17.64
CA ALA A 162 -9.96 -7.73 -17.36
C ALA A 162 -9.68 -8.81 -16.29
N ASN A 163 -8.43 -9.17 -16.08
CA ASN A 163 -8.00 -10.13 -15.06
C ASN A 163 -7.54 -9.46 -13.75
N SER A 164 -7.63 -8.14 -13.63
CA SER A 164 -7.25 -7.42 -12.42
C SER A 164 -8.15 -7.79 -11.25
N ASP A 165 -7.62 -8.56 -10.30
CA ASP A 165 -8.35 -8.94 -9.08
C ASP A 165 -8.69 -7.71 -8.23
N GLY A 166 -7.84 -6.67 -8.26
CA GLY A 166 -8.08 -5.41 -7.58
C GLY A 166 -9.29 -4.65 -8.12
N LEU A 167 -9.41 -4.55 -9.44
CA LEU A 167 -10.57 -3.91 -10.09
C LEU A 167 -11.85 -4.74 -9.92
N LYS A 168 -11.76 -6.07 -10.02
CA LYS A 168 -12.90 -6.97 -9.75
C LYS A 168 -13.46 -6.78 -8.35
N LEU A 169 -12.58 -6.78 -7.33
CA LEU A 169 -13.02 -6.59 -5.95
C LEU A 169 -13.53 -5.15 -5.71
N ALA A 170 -12.95 -4.15 -6.36
CA ALA A 170 -13.42 -2.77 -6.27
C ALA A 170 -14.84 -2.63 -6.82
N SER A 171 -15.14 -3.25 -7.98
CA SER A 171 -16.45 -3.16 -8.62
C SER A 171 -17.58 -3.80 -7.81
N GLU A 172 -17.29 -4.70 -6.88
CA GLU A 172 -18.30 -5.27 -5.98
C GLU A 172 -18.85 -4.24 -4.98
N VAL A 173 -18.04 -3.25 -4.59
CA VAL A 173 -18.39 -2.24 -3.58
C VAL A 173 -18.50 -0.82 -4.14
N ASP A 174 -18.14 -0.63 -5.39
CA ASP A 174 -18.14 0.64 -6.13
C ASP A 174 -18.51 0.37 -7.60
N ILE A 175 -19.77 -0.03 -7.81
CA ILE A 175 -20.29 -0.48 -9.10
C ILE A 175 -20.11 0.60 -10.19
N ASP A 176 -20.30 1.86 -9.84
CA ASP A 176 -20.19 2.99 -10.77
C ASP A 176 -18.76 3.52 -10.94
N GLY A 177 -17.77 2.91 -10.25
CA GLY A 177 -16.37 3.37 -10.27
C GLY A 177 -16.19 4.81 -9.78
N SER A 178 -17.07 5.29 -8.89
CA SER A 178 -17.15 6.69 -8.49
C SER A 178 -16.06 7.11 -7.50
N ARG A 179 -15.44 6.14 -6.82
CA ARG A 179 -14.37 6.32 -5.83
C ARG A 179 -13.18 5.38 -6.05
N THR A 180 -13.10 4.76 -7.22
CA THR A 180 -11.99 3.91 -7.62
C THR A 180 -11.08 4.65 -8.59
N VAL A 181 -9.78 4.64 -8.31
CA VAL A 181 -8.69 5.10 -9.20
C VAL A 181 -7.93 3.86 -9.65
N GLY A 182 -7.78 3.66 -10.94
CA GLY A 182 -6.88 2.64 -11.49
C GLY A 182 -5.43 3.15 -11.44
N VAL A 183 -4.53 2.31 -10.97
CA VAL A 183 -3.09 2.62 -10.96
C VAL A 183 -2.35 1.57 -11.77
N LEU A 184 -1.69 1.99 -12.84
CA LEU A 184 -0.89 1.13 -13.69
C LEU A 184 0.57 1.19 -13.28
N THR A 185 1.16 0.05 -13.04
CA THR A 185 2.57 -0.08 -12.70
C THR A 185 3.31 -0.89 -13.78
N LYS A 186 4.63 -0.88 -13.76
CA LYS A 186 5.46 -1.71 -14.65
C LYS A 186 5.14 -1.49 -16.14
N VAL A 187 4.90 -0.25 -16.52
CA VAL A 187 4.64 0.12 -17.92
C VAL A 187 5.83 -0.21 -18.82
N ASP A 188 7.04 -0.20 -18.25
CA ASP A 188 8.29 -0.61 -18.89
C ASP A 188 8.34 -2.10 -19.27
N LEU A 189 7.45 -2.92 -18.73
CA LEU A 189 7.35 -4.36 -19.02
C LEU A 189 6.24 -4.70 -20.01
N MET A 190 5.63 -3.71 -20.64
CA MET A 190 4.61 -3.95 -21.68
C MET A 190 5.27 -4.46 -22.96
N ASP A 191 4.56 -5.38 -23.63
CA ASP A 191 5.02 -5.90 -24.94
C ASP A 191 4.96 -4.81 -26.02
N GLU A 192 5.90 -4.87 -26.97
CA GLU A 192 5.89 -3.98 -28.14
C GLU A 192 4.56 -4.10 -28.89
N GLY A 193 3.95 -2.95 -29.16
CA GLY A 193 2.66 -2.87 -29.86
C GLY A 193 1.42 -2.91 -28.96
N THR A 194 1.57 -3.08 -27.63
CA THR A 194 0.49 -2.83 -26.68
C THR A 194 0.41 -1.34 -26.34
N ASP A 195 -0.81 -0.78 -26.34
CA ASP A 195 -1.01 0.65 -26.07
C ASP A 195 -1.72 0.83 -24.72
N VAL A 196 -1.00 1.45 -23.79
CA VAL A 196 -1.54 1.84 -22.47
C VAL A 196 -2.56 3.00 -22.58
N VAL A 197 -2.57 3.72 -23.69
CA VAL A 197 -3.43 4.91 -23.92
C VAL A 197 -4.90 4.55 -23.80
N ASP A 198 -5.33 3.40 -24.34
CA ASP A 198 -6.72 2.96 -24.26
C ASP A 198 -7.15 2.66 -22.82
N ILE A 199 -6.24 2.14 -22.01
CA ILE A 199 -6.49 1.90 -20.57
C ILE A 199 -6.57 3.23 -19.82
N LEU A 200 -5.58 4.10 -20.02
CA LEU A 200 -5.52 5.42 -19.36
C LEU A 200 -6.70 6.30 -19.75
N ALA A 201 -7.17 6.19 -20.99
CA ALA A 201 -8.37 6.87 -21.49
C ALA A 201 -9.70 6.28 -20.98
N GLY A 202 -9.64 5.20 -20.18
CA GLY A 202 -10.83 4.54 -19.63
C GLY A 202 -11.69 3.79 -20.67
N ARG A 203 -11.12 3.44 -21.84
CA ARG A 203 -11.86 2.76 -22.92
C ARG A 203 -12.05 1.26 -22.66
N VAL A 204 -11.21 0.66 -21.83
CA VAL A 204 -11.27 -0.78 -21.51
C VAL A 204 -12.20 -1.03 -20.32
N ILE A 205 -11.95 -0.39 -19.19
CA ILE A 205 -12.82 -0.40 -18.01
C ILE A 205 -12.98 1.05 -17.56
N PRO A 206 -14.17 1.66 -17.72
CA PRO A 206 -14.37 3.06 -17.35
C PRO A 206 -14.39 3.23 -15.83
N LEU A 207 -13.63 4.21 -15.35
CA LEU A 207 -13.64 4.67 -13.97
C LEU A 207 -13.87 6.18 -13.93
N ARG A 208 -14.69 6.68 -13.01
CA ARG A 208 -14.97 8.12 -12.91
C ARG A 208 -13.74 8.95 -12.53
N LEU A 209 -12.89 8.39 -11.68
CA LEU A 209 -11.63 9.03 -11.26
C LEU A 209 -10.47 8.74 -12.21
N GLY A 210 -10.68 7.86 -13.21
CA GLY A 210 -9.70 7.53 -14.23
C GLY A 210 -8.56 6.64 -13.76
N TYR A 211 -7.46 6.71 -14.52
CA TYR A 211 -6.25 5.92 -14.33
C TYR A 211 -5.02 6.83 -14.24
N VAL A 212 -4.01 6.36 -13.52
CA VAL A 212 -2.68 6.94 -13.44
C VAL A 212 -1.61 5.86 -13.59
#